data_e7514a49ca07950a20fc3146f414a29e
#
_entry.id   e7514a49ca07950a20fc3146f414a29e
#
_cell.length_a   1.000
_cell.length_b   1.000
_cell.length_c   1.000
_cell.angle_alpha   90.00
_cell.angle_beta   90.00
_cell.angle_gamma   90.00
#
_symmetry.space_group_name_H-M   'P 1'
#
loop_
_entity.id
_entity.type
_entity.pdbx_description
1 polymer ?
#
loop_
_entity_poly.entity_id
_entity_poly.type
_entity_poly.pdbx_seq_one_letter_code
_entity_poly.pdbx_strand_id
1 'polypeptide(L)'
;MLSEVFYLNLDSIELQAERTVDPTLKTRPVAIISSTDSNGTIISLSHEAEEEGLYKGMKVSIAKKKKQTVQFLPYNRALYQRVSKYTYDTLSAFTPVIEPSGMNGFYMDMKGMPLPSGDIKGFGLSVLKKVESRISLLSVMGIGSNKLISRIITSVVPDIIHEVSPGAEDSFLAPLNFDVLPTARLKSVHKILYFLLIDR
;
A
#
# COMPACT_ATOMS: atom_id res chain seq x y z
N MET A 1 4.16 9.17 27.48
CA MET A 1 4.04 7.92 26.70
C MET A 1 3.82 8.37 25.27
N LEU A 2 4.79 8.16 24.38
CA LEU A 2 4.71 8.57 22.99
C LEU A 2 3.72 7.64 22.28
N SER A 3 2.90 8.20 21.41
CA SER A 3 1.92 7.43 20.63
C SER A 3 2.68 6.75 19.48
N GLU A 4 2.66 5.44 19.43
CA GLU A 4 3.23 4.67 18.32
C GLU A 4 2.10 4.16 17.44
N VAL A 5 2.09 4.63 16.23
CA VAL A 5 1.13 4.21 15.22
C VAL A 5 1.87 3.38 14.17
N PHE A 6 1.45 2.14 14.03
CA PHE A 6 1.91 1.26 12.95
C PHE A 6 0.95 1.39 11.78
N TYR A 7 1.48 1.53 10.59
CA TYR A 7 0.69 1.47 9.36
C TYR A 7 1.18 0.32 8.51
N LEU A 8 0.32 -0.69 8.36
CA LEU A 8 0.55 -1.81 7.46
C LEU A 8 -0.09 -1.51 6.11
N ASN A 9 0.65 -1.72 5.04
CA ASN A 9 0.16 -1.59 3.66
C ASN A 9 0.40 -2.89 2.90
N LEU A 10 -0.68 -3.44 2.31
CA LEU A 10 -0.61 -4.53 1.33
C LEU A 10 -0.40 -3.90 -0.04
N ASP A 11 0.85 -3.88 -0.51
CA ASP A 11 1.11 -3.33 -1.84
C ASP A 11 0.47 -4.20 -2.92
N SER A 12 -0.13 -3.54 -3.92
CA SER A 12 -0.75 -4.22 -5.07
C SER A 12 -1.64 -5.40 -4.66
N ILE A 13 -2.50 -5.18 -3.66
CA ILE A 13 -3.39 -6.22 -3.08
C ILE A 13 -4.15 -6.99 -4.17
N GLU A 14 -4.60 -6.31 -5.22
CA GLU A 14 -5.35 -6.89 -6.32
C GLU A 14 -4.51 -7.96 -7.03
N LEU A 15 -3.29 -7.59 -7.42
CA LEU A 15 -2.39 -8.48 -8.14
C LEU A 15 -1.93 -9.65 -7.28
N GLN A 16 -1.54 -9.37 -6.03
CA GLN A 16 -1.10 -10.40 -5.11
C GLN A 16 -2.21 -11.41 -4.81
N ALA A 17 -3.45 -10.94 -4.60
CA ALA A 17 -4.60 -11.79 -4.33
C ALA A 17 -4.91 -12.72 -5.52
N GLU A 18 -4.91 -12.19 -6.75
CA GLU A 18 -5.13 -13.02 -7.96
C GLU A 18 -3.99 -14.04 -8.13
N ARG A 19 -2.73 -13.67 -7.91
CA ARG A 19 -1.57 -14.57 -7.96
C ARG A 19 -1.58 -15.65 -6.86
N THR A 20 -2.29 -15.41 -5.77
CA THR A 20 -2.49 -16.40 -4.70
C THR A 20 -3.56 -17.43 -5.10
N VAL A 21 -4.62 -16.99 -5.78
CA VAL A 21 -5.69 -17.85 -6.28
C VAL A 21 -5.22 -18.65 -7.50
N ASP A 22 -4.52 -18.00 -8.41
CA ASP A 22 -3.94 -18.64 -9.60
C ASP A 22 -2.41 -18.42 -9.65
N PRO A 23 -1.61 -19.39 -9.18
CA PRO A 23 -0.16 -19.30 -9.18
C PRO A 23 0.47 -19.18 -10.57
N THR A 24 -0.24 -19.55 -11.65
CA THR A 24 0.28 -19.42 -13.04
C THR A 24 0.47 -17.96 -13.45
N LEU A 25 -0.20 -17.03 -12.74
CA LEU A 25 -0.07 -15.59 -12.96
C LEU A 25 1.24 -14.99 -12.42
N LYS A 26 2.02 -15.76 -11.64
CA LYS A 26 3.28 -15.25 -11.05
C LYS A 26 4.36 -14.95 -12.09
N THR A 27 4.35 -15.69 -13.20
CA THR A 27 5.35 -15.60 -14.27
C THR A 27 4.83 -14.93 -15.53
N ARG A 28 3.62 -14.35 -15.47
CA ARG A 28 2.99 -13.73 -16.63
C ARG A 28 2.75 -12.25 -16.41
N PRO A 29 2.81 -11.42 -17.47
CA PRO A 29 2.37 -10.05 -17.40
C PRO A 29 0.85 -10.01 -17.18
N VAL A 30 0.42 -9.35 -16.09
CA VAL A 30 -0.99 -9.27 -15.66
C VAL A 30 -1.39 -7.82 -15.45
N ALA A 31 -2.60 -7.48 -15.88
CA ALA A 31 -3.22 -6.20 -15.61
C ALA A 31 -4.66 -6.39 -15.08
N ILE A 32 -4.94 -5.78 -13.93
CA ILE A 32 -6.28 -5.73 -13.35
C ILE A 32 -7.02 -4.53 -13.95
N ILE A 33 -8.21 -4.76 -14.49
CA ILE A 33 -8.99 -3.76 -15.22
C ILE A 33 -10.31 -3.43 -14.53
N SER A 34 -10.72 -2.17 -14.61
CA SER A 34 -11.96 -1.69 -13.98
C SER A 34 -13.21 -2.30 -14.65
N SER A 35 -13.16 -2.51 -15.96
CA SER A 35 -14.20 -3.14 -16.75
C SER A 35 -13.59 -3.77 -18.01
N THR A 36 -14.26 -4.77 -18.56
CA THR A 36 -13.91 -5.40 -19.83
C THR A 36 -14.30 -4.57 -21.04
N ASP A 37 -15.10 -3.51 -20.85
CA ASP A 37 -15.60 -2.61 -21.88
C ASP A 37 -14.51 -1.71 -22.45
N SER A 38 -14.79 -1.08 -23.58
CA SER A 38 -13.87 -0.16 -24.27
C SER A 38 -13.44 1.05 -23.42
N ASN A 39 -14.26 1.45 -22.44
CA ASN A 39 -14.00 2.54 -21.50
C ASN A 39 -13.28 2.09 -20.23
N GLY A 40 -13.08 0.79 -20.04
CA GLY A 40 -12.32 0.24 -18.93
C GLY A 40 -10.88 0.79 -18.90
N THR A 41 -10.31 0.89 -17.72
CA THR A 41 -8.93 1.33 -17.49
C THR A 41 -8.17 0.33 -16.64
N ILE A 42 -6.85 0.32 -16.76
CA ILE A 42 -5.97 -0.47 -15.91
C ILE A 42 -5.96 0.14 -14.51
N ILE A 43 -6.28 -0.66 -13.49
CA ILE A 43 -6.28 -0.27 -12.08
C ILE A 43 -4.94 -0.62 -11.42
N SER A 44 -4.47 -1.84 -11.67
CA SER A 44 -3.22 -2.38 -11.13
C SER A 44 -2.57 -3.26 -12.19
N LEU A 45 -1.25 -3.36 -12.19
CA LEU A 45 -0.52 -4.17 -13.15
C LEU A 45 0.76 -4.72 -12.53
N SER A 46 1.24 -5.82 -13.06
CA SER A 46 2.48 -6.44 -12.65
C SER A 46 3.67 -5.72 -13.28
N HIS A 47 4.85 -5.88 -12.68
CA HIS A 47 6.09 -5.32 -13.20
C HIS A 47 6.36 -5.76 -14.65
N GLU A 48 6.10 -7.02 -14.95
CA GLU A 48 6.24 -7.57 -16.30
C GLU A 48 5.30 -6.86 -17.30
N ALA A 49 4.09 -6.45 -16.86
CA ALA A 49 3.18 -5.68 -17.70
C ALA A 49 3.61 -4.20 -17.85
N GLU A 50 4.29 -3.63 -16.85
CA GLU A 50 4.93 -2.31 -16.96
C GLU A 50 6.09 -2.32 -17.95
N GLU A 51 6.95 -3.35 -17.91
CA GLU A 51 8.03 -3.55 -18.88
C GLU A 51 7.50 -3.69 -20.31
N GLU A 52 6.29 -4.25 -20.48
CA GLU A 52 5.58 -4.28 -21.75
C GLU A 52 5.04 -2.89 -22.19
N GLY A 53 5.24 -1.84 -21.40
CA GLY A 53 4.85 -0.47 -21.69
C GLY A 53 3.39 -0.14 -21.37
N LEU A 54 2.77 -0.92 -20.48
CA LEU A 54 1.45 -0.60 -19.93
C LEU A 54 1.61 0.28 -18.67
N TYR A 55 0.59 1.04 -18.33
CA TYR A 55 0.59 1.90 -17.15
C TYR A 55 -0.82 2.03 -16.52
N LYS A 56 -0.87 2.32 -15.23
CA LYS A 56 -2.13 2.60 -14.51
C LYS A 56 -2.91 3.74 -15.17
N GLY A 57 -4.21 3.55 -15.37
CA GLY A 57 -5.08 4.51 -16.03
C GLY A 57 -5.13 4.37 -17.56
N MET A 58 -4.27 3.54 -18.19
CA MET A 58 -4.36 3.26 -19.62
C MET A 58 -5.71 2.63 -19.97
N LYS A 59 -6.31 3.05 -21.09
CA LYS A 59 -7.56 2.43 -21.58
C LYS A 59 -7.32 0.99 -22.02
N VAL A 60 -8.20 0.10 -21.59
CA VAL A 60 -8.14 -1.34 -21.91
C VAL A 60 -8.13 -1.60 -23.42
N SER A 61 -8.90 -0.81 -24.18
CA SER A 61 -8.93 -0.90 -25.64
C SER A 61 -7.58 -0.62 -26.31
N ILE A 62 -6.79 0.30 -25.73
CA ILE A 62 -5.43 0.62 -26.20
C ILE A 62 -4.47 -0.47 -25.77
N ALA A 63 -4.52 -0.88 -24.50
CA ALA A 63 -3.64 -1.89 -23.93
C ALA A 63 -3.74 -3.23 -24.68
N LYS A 64 -4.95 -3.71 -24.94
CA LYS A 64 -5.19 -4.96 -25.68
C LYS A 64 -4.66 -4.93 -27.12
N LYS A 65 -4.75 -3.77 -27.79
CA LYS A 65 -4.18 -3.62 -29.15
C LYS A 65 -2.65 -3.62 -29.13
N LYS A 66 -2.06 -3.08 -28.08
CA LYS A 66 -0.60 -2.94 -27.95
C LYS A 66 0.09 -4.26 -27.61
N LYS A 67 -0.52 -5.06 -26.71
CA LYS A 67 0.11 -6.25 -26.13
C LYS A 67 -0.90 -7.38 -25.93
N GLN A 68 -0.75 -8.41 -26.75
CA GLN A 68 -1.61 -9.61 -26.71
C GLN A 68 -1.13 -10.64 -25.66
N THR A 69 0.10 -10.50 -25.18
CA THR A 69 0.72 -11.40 -24.19
C THR A 69 0.24 -11.14 -22.75
N VAL A 70 -0.28 -9.93 -22.49
CA VAL A 70 -0.72 -9.51 -21.16
C VAL A 70 -2.10 -10.09 -20.84
N GLN A 71 -2.20 -10.70 -19.66
CA GLN A 71 -3.46 -11.23 -19.15
C GLN A 71 -4.26 -10.12 -18.46
N PHE A 72 -5.45 -9.82 -18.98
CA PHE A 72 -6.34 -8.81 -18.42
C PHE A 72 -7.40 -9.49 -17.54
N LEU A 73 -7.40 -9.18 -16.24
CA LEU A 73 -8.34 -9.72 -15.27
C LEU A 73 -9.31 -8.63 -14.81
N PRO A 74 -10.61 -8.89 -14.76
CA PRO A 74 -11.58 -7.95 -14.22
C PRO A 74 -11.37 -7.76 -12.70
N TYR A 75 -11.69 -6.56 -12.20
CA TYR A 75 -11.60 -6.23 -10.78
C TYR A 75 -12.49 -7.13 -9.92
N ASN A 76 -11.89 -7.94 -9.05
CA ASN A 76 -12.57 -8.91 -8.21
C ASN A 76 -12.76 -8.37 -6.78
N ARG A 77 -13.74 -7.48 -6.62
CA ARG A 77 -14.02 -6.83 -5.34
C ARG A 77 -14.22 -7.83 -4.19
N ALA A 78 -14.92 -8.93 -4.44
CA ALA A 78 -15.24 -9.92 -3.40
C ALA A 78 -13.97 -10.61 -2.87
N LEU A 79 -13.03 -10.94 -3.75
CA LEU A 79 -11.74 -11.50 -3.37
C LEU A 79 -10.93 -10.50 -2.52
N TYR A 80 -10.81 -9.25 -2.99
CA TYR A 80 -9.98 -8.24 -2.30
C TYR A 80 -10.57 -7.83 -0.95
N GLN A 81 -11.90 -7.74 -0.83
CA GLN A 81 -12.57 -7.54 0.46
C GLN A 81 -12.33 -8.69 1.43
N ARG A 82 -12.32 -9.93 0.95
CA ARG A 82 -12.02 -11.11 1.78
C ARG A 82 -10.59 -11.06 2.30
N VAL A 83 -9.63 -10.75 1.44
CA VAL A 83 -8.23 -10.58 1.83
C VAL A 83 -8.08 -9.47 2.85
N SER A 84 -8.68 -8.31 2.61
CA SER A 84 -8.69 -7.19 3.55
C SER A 84 -9.25 -7.57 4.91
N LYS A 85 -10.37 -8.30 4.94
CA LYS A 85 -10.98 -8.80 6.18
C LYS A 85 -10.06 -9.77 6.92
N TYR A 86 -9.46 -10.74 6.24
CA TYR A 86 -8.51 -11.68 6.88
C TYR A 86 -7.27 -10.98 7.42
N THR A 87 -6.81 -9.92 6.75
CA THR A 87 -5.73 -9.08 7.27
C THR A 87 -6.16 -8.40 8.56
N TYR A 88 -7.33 -7.74 8.56
CA TYR A 88 -7.88 -7.09 9.76
C TYR A 88 -8.01 -8.09 10.93
N ASP A 89 -8.61 -9.26 10.68
CA ASP A 89 -8.79 -10.31 11.70
C ASP A 89 -7.43 -10.84 12.22
N THR A 90 -6.39 -10.77 11.41
CA THR A 90 -5.03 -11.16 11.85
C THR A 90 -4.40 -10.08 12.72
N LEU A 91 -4.56 -8.81 12.36
CA LEU A 91 -4.02 -7.68 13.08
C LEU A 91 -4.72 -7.46 14.43
N SER A 92 -6.00 -7.84 14.57
CA SER A 92 -6.77 -7.74 15.81
C SER A 92 -6.20 -8.56 16.97
N ALA A 93 -5.31 -9.52 16.68
CA ALA A 93 -4.57 -10.25 17.71
C ALA A 93 -3.46 -9.44 18.35
N PHE A 94 -3.03 -8.33 17.77
CA PHE A 94 -1.92 -7.49 18.26
C PHE A 94 -2.40 -6.20 18.94
N THR A 95 -3.52 -5.65 18.49
CA THR A 95 -4.12 -4.46 19.12
C THR A 95 -5.63 -4.46 18.87
N PRO A 96 -6.43 -3.98 19.84
CA PRO A 96 -7.86 -3.81 19.66
C PRO A 96 -8.22 -2.56 18.83
N VAL A 97 -7.27 -1.66 18.62
CA VAL A 97 -7.51 -0.37 17.94
C VAL A 97 -6.90 -0.40 16.54
N ILE A 98 -7.73 -0.78 15.58
CA ILE A 98 -7.35 -0.84 14.15
C ILE A 98 -8.31 0.02 13.35
N GLU A 99 -7.76 0.87 12.49
CA GLU A 99 -8.52 1.68 11.54
C GLU A 99 -8.12 1.32 10.11
N PRO A 100 -9.04 0.71 9.33
CA PRO A 100 -8.79 0.45 7.91
C PRO A 100 -8.67 1.74 7.10
N SER A 101 -7.72 1.76 6.17
CA SER A 101 -7.52 2.82 5.19
C SER A 101 -7.64 2.25 3.78
N GLY A 102 -8.86 2.19 3.29
CA GLY A 102 -9.17 1.46 2.05
C GLY A 102 -9.17 -0.05 2.25
N MET A 103 -8.81 -0.80 1.20
CA MET A 103 -8.76 -2.27 1.26
C MET A 103 -7.38 -2.81 1.64
N ASN A 104 -6.33 -2.01 1.44
CA ASN A 104 -4.94 -2.44 1.51
C ASN A 104 -4.16 -1.84 2.68
N GLY A 105 -4.71 -0.84 3.39
CA GLY A 105 -4.03 -0.15 4.47
C GLY A 105 -4.71 -0.32 5.83
N PHE A 106 -3.91 -0.41 6.89
CA PHE A 106 -4.41 -0.56 8.26
C PHE A 106 -3.55 0.23 9.22
N TYR A 107 -4.15 1.20 9.92
CA TYR A 107 -3.51 1.84 11.06
C TYR A 107 -3.77 1.01 12.31
N MET A 108 -2.73 0.80 13.09
CA MET A 108 -2.75 0.10 14.35
C MET A 108 -2.25 1.04 15.46
N ASP A 109 -3.10 1.36 16.43
CA ASP A 109 -2.66 2.09 17.62
C ASP A 109 -2.03 1.09 18.59
N MET A 110 -0.75 1.28 18.88
CA MET A 110 0.02 0.43 19.77
C MET A 110 0.18 1.02 21.15
N LYS A 111 -0.51 2.12 21.44
CA LYS A 111 -0.45 2.77 22.76
C LYS A 111 -0.94 1.84 23.86
N GLY A 112 -0.10 1.60 24.85
CA GLY A 112 -0.42 0.73 25.98
C GLY A 112 -0.34 -0.77 25.69
N MET A 113 0.06 -1.16 24.48
CA MET A 113 0.36 -2.56 24.18
C MET A 113 1.72 -2.96 24.76
N PRO A 114 1.90 -4.23 25.14
CA PRO A 114 3.17 -4.74 25.67
C PRO A 114 4.18 -4.88 24.51
N LEU A 115 4.75 -3.74 24.10
CA LEU A 115 5.82 -3.74 23.11
C LEU A 115 7.14 -4.12 23.77
N PRO A 116 7.98 -4.93 23.09
CA PRO A 116 9.32 -5.24 23.58
C PRO A 116 10.13 -3.95 23.73
N SER A 117 10.67 -3.72 24.93
CA SER A 117 11.52 -2.55 25.18
C SER A 117 12.77 -2.63 24.30
N GLY A 118 12.90 -1.67 23.37
CA GLY A 118 14.10 -1.51 22.54
C GLY A 118 14.09 -2.25 21.20
N ASP A 119 13.04 -3.05 20.87
CA ASP A 119 12.94 -3.73 19.56
C ASP A 119 11.54 -3.62 18.94
N ILE A 120 11.13 -2.39 18.70
CA ILE A 120 9.83 -2.09 18.06
C ILE A 120 9.80 -2.62 16.62
N LYS A 121 10.91 -2.51 15.89
CA LYS A 121 11.02 -3.04 14.53
C LYS A 121 10.90 -4.56 14.49
N GLY A 122 11.55 -5.27 15.41
CA GLY A 122 11.43 -6.73 15.51
C GLY A 122 10.00 -7.17 15.80
N PHE A 123 9.29 -6.43 16.66
CA PHE A 123 7.87 -6.68 16.87
C PHE A 123 7.07 -6.45 15.58
N GLY A 124 7.27 -5.34 14.87
CA GLY A 124 6.63 -5.05 13.58
C GLY A 124 6.90 -6.14 12.55
N LEU A 125 8.14 -6.64 12.46
CA LEU A 125 8.49 -7.77 11.59
C LEU A 125 7.72 -9.05 11.97
N SER A 126 7.49 -9.29 13.27
CA SER A 126 6.68 -10.43 13.73
C SER A 126 5.22 -10.33 13.25
N VAL A 127 4.66 -9.10 13.26
CA VAL A 127 3.32 -8.81 12.72
C VAL A 127 3.28 -9.09 11.22
N LEU A 128 4.23 -8.57 10.45
CA LEU A 128 4.32 -8.79 9.00
C LEU A 128 4.42 -10.27 8.66
N LYS A 129 5.30 -11.02 9.32
CA LYS A 129 5.43 -12.48 9.17
C LYS A 129 4.13 -13.22 9.49
N LYS A 130 3.39 -12.77 10.51
CA LYS A 130 2.09 -13.38 10.86
C LYS A 130 1.06 -13.14 9.77
N VAL A 131 0.99 -11.94 9.21
CA VAL A 131 0.13 -11.61 8.08
C VAL A 131 0.50 -12.46 6.87
N GLU A 132 1.77 -12.45 6.47
CA GLU A 132 2.26 -13.24 5.34
C GLU A 132 1.95 -14.74 5.49
N SER A 133 2.20 -15.31 6.66
CA SER A 133 1.93 -16.74 6.92
C SER A 133 0.47 -17.12 6.82
N ARG A 134 -0.45 -16.16 7.03
CA ARG A 134 -1.89 -16.41 7.04
C ARG A 134 -2.59 -16.16 5.71
N ILE A 135 -2.13 -15.15 4.97
CA ILE A 135 -2.77 -14.75 3.71
C ILE A 135 -1.86 -14.88 2.48
N SER A 136 -0.60 -15.26 2.66
CA SER A 136 0.40 -15.43 1.59
C SER A 136 0.61 -14.17 0.74
N LEU A 137 0.48 -12.99 1.35
CA LEU A 137 0.66 -11.69 0.71
C LEU A 137 1.76 -10.91 1.42
N LEU A 138 2.60 -10.27 0.61
CA LEU A 138 3.63 -9.38 1.11
C LEU A 138 3.01 -8.05 1.56
N SER A 139 3.53 -7.53 2.65
CA SER A 139 3.13 -6.25 3.19
C SER A 139 4.34 -5.46 3.69
N VAL A 140 4.20 -4.15 3.74
CA VAL A 140 5.20 -3.23 4.28
C VAL A 140 4.62 -2.50 5.48
N MET A 141 5.50 -2.03 6.38
CA MET A 141 5.07 -1.36 7.61
C MET A 141 5.86 -0.09 7.86
N GLY A 142 5.15 1.00 8.12
CA GLY A 142 5.73 2.24 8.67
C GLY A 142 5.35 2.40 10.14
N ILE A 143 6.32 2.76 10.97
CA ILE A 143 6.15 3.01 12.40
C ILE A 143 6.47 4.48 12.65
N GLY A 144 5.55 5.22 13.26
CA GLY A 144 5.72 6.64 13.52
C GLY A 144 4.88 7.13 14.69
N SER A 145 5.08 8.38 15.07
CA SER A 145 4.36 9.03 16.17
C SER A 145 2.87 9.30 15.86
N ASN A 146 2.50 9.27 14.57
CA ASN A 146 1.14 9.54 14.11
C ASN A 146 0.84 8.85 12.76
N LYS A 147 -0.45 8.86 12.36
CA LYS A 147 -0.94 8.24 11.13
C LYS A 147 -0.29 8.80 9.85
N LEU A 148 0.02 10.09 9.83
CA LEU A 148 0.60 10.73 8.64
C LEU A 148 2.02 10.19 8.41
N ILE A 149 2.86 10.25 9.43
CA ILE A 149 4.25 9.78 9.35
C ILE A 149 4.30 8.30 9.01
N SER A 150 3.57 7.45 9.76
CA SER A 150 3.58 6.01 9.54
C SER A 150 3.14 5.62 8.13
N ARG A 151 2.20 6.35 7.53
CA ARG A 151 1.77 6.14 6.15
C ARG A 151 2.78 6.62 5.12
N ILE A 152 3.36 7.82 5.31
CA ILE A 152 4.36 8.37 4.37
C ILE A 152 5.55 7.41 4.27
N ILE A 153 6.00 6.86 5.39
CA ILE A 153 7.09 5.88 5.42
C ILE A 153 6.86 4.78 4.37
N THR A 154 5.68 4.15 4.35
CA THR A 154 5.40 3.04 3.42
C THR A 154 5.32 3.45 1.95
N SER A 155 5.28 4.74 1.66
CA SER A 155 5.23 5.25 0.28
C SER A 155 6.57 5.78 -0.25
N VAL A 156 7.52 6.07 0.65
CA VAL A 156 8.80 6.69 0.27
C VAL A 156 10.03 5.87 0.62
N VAL A 157 9.92 4.99 1.62
CA VAL A 157 11.03 4.13 2.05
C VAL A 157 10.85 2.75 1.42
N PRO A 158 11.89 2.23 0.73
CA PRO A 158 11.80 0.92 0.04
C PRO A 158 11.89 -0.27 0.99
N ASP A 159 12.19 -0.04 2.27
CA ASP A 159 12.32 -1.10 3.26
C ASP A 159 10.97 -1.76 3.58
N ILE A 160 10.99 -3.04 3.90
CA ILE A 160 9.79 -3.77 4.35
C ILE A 160 9.22 -3.16 5.64
N ILE A 161 10.09 -2.65 6.51
CA ILE A 161 9.72 -1.97 7.75
C ILE A 161 10.67 -0.81 8.03
N HIS A 162 10.11 0.34 8.33
CA HIS A 162 10.88 1.51 8.71
C HIS A 162 10.21 2.26 9.87
N GLU A 163 11.04 2.81 10.76
CA GLU A 163 10.61 3.56 11.92
C GLU A 163 11.18 4.98 11.88
N VAL A 164 10.30 5.96 12.09
CA VAL A 164 10.67 7.34 12.38
C VAL A 164 10.43 7.59 13.87
N SER A 165 11.52 7.72 14.62
CA SER A 165 11.46 7.96 16.07
C SER A 165 10.78 9.30 16.38
N PRO A 166 10.05 9.39 17.49
CA PRO A 166 9.45 10.64 17.95
C PRO A 166 10.48 11.77 18.07
N GLY A 167 10.15 12.91 17.46
CA GLY A 167 11.04 14.09 17.39
C GLY A 167 11.93 14.11 16.13
N ALA A 168 11.97 13.06 15.33
CA ALA A 168 12.68 13.02 14.05
C ALA A 168 11.78 13.31 12.83
N GLU A 169 10.50 13.63 13.05
CA GLU A 169 9.50 13.80 11.99
C GLU A 169 9.87 14.90 11.02
N ASP A 170 10.33 16.05 11.52
CA ASP A 170 10.72 17.19 10.68
C ASP A 170 11.93 16.83 9.80
N SER A 171 12.92 16.17 10.37
CA SER A 171 14.12 15.73 9.64
C SER A 171 13.78 14.67 8.57
N PHE A 172 12.78 13.82 8.85
CA PHE A 172 12.29 12.84 7.89
C PHE A 172 11.48 13.47 6.75
N LEU A 173 10.63 14.46 7.06
CA LEU A 173 9.76 15.10 6.07
C LEU A 173 10.48 16.13 5.21
N ALA A 174 11.44 16.88 5.77
CA ALA A 174 12.09 18.02 5.11
C ALA A 174 12.67 17.71 3.72
N PRO A 175 13.29 16.55 3.45
CA PRO A 175 13.82 16.25 2.10
C PRO A 175 12.75 15.75 1.12
N LEU A 176 11.52 15.46 1.58
CA LEU A 176 10.48 14.85 0.75
C LEU A 176 9.76 15.90 -0.09
N ASN A 177 9.39 15.51 -1.31
CA ASN A 177 8.48 16.31 -2.12
C ASN A 177 7.07 16.31 -1.49
N PHE A 178 6.36 17.46 -1.55
CA PHE A 178 5.02 17.60 -0.97
C PHE A 178 3.98 16.62 -1.57
N ASP A 179 4.23 16.06 -2.75
CA ASP A 179 3.35 15.07 -3.40
C ASP A 179 3.16 13.79 -2.58
N VAL A 180 4.03 13.53 -1.61
CA VAL A 180 3.88 12.41 -0.67
C VAL A 180 2.73 12.62 0.32
N LEU A 181 2.32 13.88 0.53
CA LEU A 181 1.21 14.21 1.42
C LEU A 181 -0.13 13.79 0.78
N PRO A 182 -0.98 13.07 1.51
CA PRO A 182 -2.27 12.62 0.97
C PRO A 182 -3.15 13.75 0.43
N THR A 183 -3.08 14.93 1.05
CA THR A 183 -3.83 16.12 0.68
C THR A 183 -3.28 16.82 -0.55
N ALA A 184 -2.00 16.68 -0.86
CA ALA A 184 -1.38 17.32 -2.03
C ALA A 184 -1.94 16.77 -3.35
N ARG A 185 -2.50 15.56 -3.35
CA ARG A 185 -3.17 14.95 -4.52
C ARG A 185 -4.50 15.63 -4.88
N LEU A 186 -5.04 16.47 -4.00
CA LEU A 186 -6.21 17.29 -4.32
C LEU A 186 -5.77 18.40 -5.30
N LYS A 187 -6.43 18.46 -6.47
CA LYS A 187 -6.10 19.44 -7.53
C LYS A 187 -6.05 20.88 -7.04
N SER A 188 -6.92 21.25 -6.09
CA SER A 188 -6.95 22.59 -5.48
C SER A 188 -5.70 22.85 -4.63
N VAL A 189 -5.28 21.89 -3.81
CA VAL A 189 -4.10 22.00 -2.95
C VAL A 189 -2.84 22.05 -3.79
N HIS A 190 -2.69 21.13 -4.75
CA HIS A 190 -1.56 21.11 -5.67
C HIS A 190 -1.40 22.43 -6.41
N LYS A 191 -2.50 23.02 -6.90
CA LYS A 191 -2.48 24.32 -7.59
C LYS A 191 -2.02 25.46 -6.68
N ILE A 192 -2.44 25.47 -5.41
CA ILE A 192 -2.01 26.47 -4.42
C ILE A 192 -0.52 26.33 -4.12
N LEU A 193 -0.05 25.10 -3.85
CA LEU A 193 1.37 24.83 -3.56
C LEU A 193 2.25 25.22 -4.72
N TYR A 194 1.86 24.89 -5.94
CA TYR A 194 2.57 25.31 -7.15
C TYR A 194 2.62 26.84 -7.29
N PHE A 195 1.50 27.54 -7.02
CA PHE A 195 1.45 29.00 -7.07
C PHE A 195 2.35 29.66 -6.01
N LEU A 196 2.49 29.02 -4.85
CA LEU A 196 3.36 29.47 -3.77
C LEU A 196 4.83 29.05 -3.96
N LEU A 197 5.19 28.39 -5.07
CA LEU A 197 6.52 27.85 -5.35
C LEU A 197 7.01 26.88 -4.26
N ILE A 198 6.07 26.15 -3.64
CA ILE A 198 6.38 25.12 -2.66
C ILE A 198 6.46 23.79 -3.42
N ASP A 199 7.68 23.25 -3.52
CA ASP A 199 7.98 21.98 -4.20
C ASP A 199 8.56 20.92 -3.25
N ARG A 200 8.86 21.30 -2.00
CA ARG A 200 9.37 20.46 -0.91
C ARG A 200 8.75 20.82 0.43
#